data_08c8d02ef9f2d91bd875b1658e3a2d61
#
_entry.id   08c8d02ef9f2d91bd875b1658e3a2d61
#
_cell.length_a   1.000
_cell.length_b   1.000
_cell.length_c   1.000
_cell.angle_alpha   90.00
_cell.angle_beta   90.00
_cell.angle_gamma   90.00
#
_symmetry.space_group_name_H-M   'P 1'
#
loop_
_entity.id
_entity.type
_entity.pdbx_description
1 polymer ?
#
loop_
_entity_poly.entity_id
_entity_poly.type
_entity_poly.pdbx_seq_one_letter_code
_entity_poly.pdbx_strand_id
1 'polypeptide(L)'
;SALALAEAKKVDVVPVMSSFYVRASDPAYLARSKLRVLVCASPSSHASVLANELGAYAHAPSIPLALDSVTALGILARRHGEVSELCLQLLMDLAQEAAIPTLVLSRAIQIIKALVRVSSPSMAATIVTRFCLRLFVPLARRGRSLDAPKIRILTDPASRASVLWMLGQYAELKVTGT
;
A
#
# COMPACT_ATOMS: atom_id res chain seq x y z
N SER A 1 28.77 3.88 1.98
CA SER A 1 27.41 4.17 2.43
C SER A 1 26.97 3.11 3.43
N ALA A 2 26.08 3.45 4.40
CA ALA A 2 25.58 2.53 5.41
C ALA A 2 24.90 1.28 4.80
N LEU A 3 24.37 1.38 3.59
CA LEU A 3 23.79 0.28 2.80
C LEU A 3 24.83 -0.77 2.37
N ALA A 4 26.01 -0.33 1.96
CA ALA A 4 27.09 -1.26 1.56
C ALA A 4 27.70 -1.99 2.78
N LEU A 5 27.67 -1.38 3.96
CA LEU A 5 28.09 -2.01 5.20
C LEU A 5 27.09 -3.06 5.73
N ALA A 6 25.80 -2.88 5.49
CA ALA A 6 24.77 -3.84 5.87
C ALA A 6 24.79 -5.12 4.99
N GLU A 7 25.22 -5.01 3.73
CA GLU A 7 25.40 -6.16 2.83
C GLU A 7 26.69 -6.95 3.12
N ALA A 8 27.72 -6.28 3.61
CA ALA A 8 29.04 -6.91 3.82
C ALA A 8 29.20 -7.68 5.15
N LYS A 9 28.33 -7.48 6.12
CA LYS A 9 28.27 -8.24 7.37
C LYS A 9 26.83 -8.67 7.61
N LYS A 10 26.59 -9.95 7.86
CA LYS A 10 25.38 -10.49 8.51
C LYS A 10 25.26 -9.93 9.93
N VAL A 11 25.14 -8.61 10.07
CA VAL A 11 24.80 -7.99 11.33
C VAL A 11 23.31 -8.19 11.50
N ASP A 12 22.90 -8.73 12.63
CA ASP A 12 21.48 -8.78 12.99
C ASP A 12 20.96 -7.34 13.13
N VAL A 13 20.32 -6.84 12.06
CA VAL A 13 19.87 -5.43 11.95
C VAL A 13 18.56 -5.23 12.73
N VAL A 14 17.86 -6.33 13.07
CA VAL A 14 16.53 -6.28 13.71
C VAL A 14 16.51 -5.46 14.99
N PRO A 15 17.45 -5.58 15.95
CA PRO A 15 17.44 -4.78 17.16
C PRO A 15 17.63 -3.27 16.92
N VAL A 16 18.30 -2.93 15.80
CA VAL A 16 18.62 -1.53 15.46
C VAL A 16 17.49 -0.88 14.67
N MET A 17 16.61 -1.67 14.03
CA MET A 17 15.56 -1.14 13.17
C MET A 17 14.55 -0.26 13.90
N SER A 18 14.23 -0.57 15.14
CA SER A 18 13.33 0.25 15.97
C SER A 18 13.84 1.69 16.17
N SER A 19 15.15 1.90 16.11
CA SER A 19 15.75 3.23 16.20
C SER A 19 15.48 4.09 14.96
N PHE A 20 15.19 3.45 13.84
CA PHE A 20 14.86 4.11 12.56
C PHE A 20 13.36 4.35 12.37
N TYR A 21 12.52 3.93 13.30
CA TYR A 21 11.09 4.25 13.21
C TYR A 21 10.89 5.78 13.23
N VAL A 22 9.92 6.22 12.42
CA VAL A 22 9.64 7.64 12.27
C VAL A 22 8.92 8.14 13.51
N ARG A 23 9.40 9.25 14.07
CA ARG A 23 8.77 9.92 15.21
C ARG A 23 7.97 11.14 14.74
N ALA A 24 6.95 11.51 15.48
CA ALA A 24 6.15 12.70 15.17
C ALA A 24 6.97 14.00 15.12
N SER A 25 8.11 14.04 15.83
CA SER A 25 9.04 15.17 15.84
C SER A 25 10.04 15.20 14.70
N ASP A 26 10.09 14.13 13.87
CA ASP A 26 11.07 14.06 12.78
C ASP A 26 10.69 15.02 11.66
N PRO A 27 11.61 15.85 11.17
CA PRO A 27 11.37 16.64 9.98
C PRO A 27 11.19 15.75 8.74
N ALA A 28 10.44 16.21 7.73
CA ALA A 28 10.03 15.41 6.58
C ALA A 28 11.21 14.75 5.84
N TYR A 29 12.35 15.44 5.70
CA TYR A 29 13.53 14.87 5.03
C TYR A 29 14.14 13.71 5.82
N LEU A 30 14.13 13.79 7.16
CA LEU A 30 14.62 12.72 8.03
C LEU A 30 13.68 11.54 8.03
N ALA A 31 12.37 11.77 8.13
CA ALA A 31 11.34 10.75 8.04
C ALA A 31 11.48 9.95 6.74
N ARG A 32 11.61 10.64 5.59
CA ARG A 32 11.85 10.00 4.28
C ARG A 32 13.12 9.16 4.26
N SER A 33 14.21 9.67 4.83
CA SER A 33 15.49 8.94 4.86
C SER A 33 15.39 7.69 5.72
N LYS A 34 14.73 7.79 6.89
CA LYS A 34 14.44 6.65 7.77
C LYS A 34 13.61 5.58 7.07
N LEU A 35 12.52 5.96 6.38
CA LEU A 35 11.67 5.02 5.61
C LEU A 35 12.48 4.27 4.56
N ARG A 36 13.36 4.95 3.83
CA ARG A 36 14.23 4.32 2.83
C ARG A 36 15.18 3.31 3.47
N VAL A 37 15.81 3.66 4.59
CA VAL A 37 16.69 2.74 5.33
C VAL A 37 15.90 1.52 5.80
N LEU A 38 14.74 1.72 6.43
CA LEU A 38 13.88 0.64 6.92
C LEU A 38 13.53 -0.36 5.82
N VAL A 39 13.06 0.13 4.66
CA VAL A 39 12.67 -0.74 3.55
C VAL A 39 13.87 -1.44 2.91
N CYS A 40 15.03 -0.75 2.79
CA CYS A 40 16.22 -1.34 2.18
C CYS A 40 16.94 -2.32 3.09
N ALA A 41 16.94 -2.11 4.40
CA ALA A 41 17.67 -2.92 5.37
C ALA A 41 16.82 -4.03 6.01
N SER A 42 15.48 -4.02 5.81
CA SER A 42 14.58 -4.98 6.44
C SER A 42 14.86 -6.41 5.95
N PRO A 43 15.12 -7.36 6.87
CA PRO A 43 15.12 -8.78 6.55
C PRO A 43 13.69 -9.31 6.42
N SER A 44 13.52 -10.45 5.73
CA SER A 44 12.21 -11.10 5.55
C SER A 44 11.50 -11.37 6.88
N SER A 45 12.23 -11.79 7.89
CA SER A 45 11.68 -12.05 9.24
C SER A 45 11.02 -10.85 9.91
N HIS A 46 11.38 -9.63 9.51
CA HIS A 46 10.83 -8.39 10.07
C HIS A 46 9.86 -7.67 9.12
N ALA A 47 9.70 -8.17 7.90
CA ALA A 47 8.95 -7.51 6.84
C ALA A 47 7.46 -7.30 7.21
N SER A 48 6.82 -8.24 7.91
CA SER A 48 5.42 -8.12 8.34
C SER A 48 5.22 -7.03 9.40
N VAL A 49 6.15 -6.94 10.35
CA VAL A 49 6.14 -5.88 11.38
C VAL A 49 6.31 -4.52 10.72
N LEU A 50 7.28 -4.41 9.80
CA LEU A 50 7.51 -3.18 9.05
C LEU A 50 6.31 -2.80 8.17
N ALA A 51 5.62 -3.77 7.54
CA ALA A 51 4.43 -3.49 6.75
C ALA A 51 3.33 -2.83 7.59
N ASN A 52 3.06 -3.35 8.79
CA ASN A 52 2.08 -2.77 9.70
C ASN A 52 2.48 -1.36 10.16
N GLU A 53 3.76 -1.14 10.46
CA GLU A 53 4.29 0.17 10.84
C GLU A 53 4.14 1.20 9.71
N LEU A 54 4.48 0.81 8.47
CA LEU A 54 4.27 1.64 7.28
C LEU A 54 2.78 1.91 7.03
N GLY A 55 1.92 0.93 7.29
CA GLY A 55 0.46 1.10 7.26
C GLY A 55 0.00 2.18 8.24
N ALA A 56 0.51 2.17 9.47
CA ALA A 56 0.21 3.21 10.46
C ALA A 56 0.69 4.61 10.00
N TYR A 57 1.88 4.71 9.42
CA TYR A 57 2.38 5.99 8.89
C TYR A 57 1.59 6.49 7.67
N ALA A 58 0.96 5.60 6.90
CA ALA A 58 0.10 5.99 5.79
C ALA A 58 -1.15 6.77 6.23
N HIS A 59 -1.54 6.63 7.51
CA HIS A 59 -2.63 7.38 8.14
C HIS A 59 -2.17 8.66 8.87
N ALA A 60 -0.87 8.96 8.81
CA ALA A 60 -0.33 10.13 9.49
C ALA A 60 -0.94 11.43 8.94
N PRO A 61 -1.13 12.46 9.79
CA PRO A 61 -1.61 13.78 9.35
C PRO A 61 -0.68 14.47 8.34
N SER A 62 0.60 14.11 8.36
CA SER A 62 1.60 14.61 7.42
C SER A 62 1.45 13.95 6.06
N ILE A 63 0.90 14.67 5.08
CA ILE A 63 0.74 14.18 3.70
C ILE A 63 2.06 13.67 3.09
N PRO A 64 3.22 14.36 3.24
CA PRO A 64 4.49 13.83 2.75
C PRO A 64 4.86 12.47 3.36
N LEU A 65 4.69 12.29 4.67
CA LEU A 65 4.96 11.03 5.35
C LEU A 65 4.01 9.92 4.85
N ALA A 66 2.73 10.22 4.74
CA ALA A 66 1.74 9.26 4.24
C ALA A 66 2.05 8.80 2.81
N LEU A 67 2.42 9.73 1.90
CA LEU A 67 2.80 9.42 0.52
C LEU A 67 4.07 8.55 0.44
N ASP A 68 5.09 8.89 1.24
CA ASP A 68 6.35 8.14 1.29
C ASP A 68 6.10 6.73 1.86
N SER A 69 5.22 6.60 2.87
CA SER A 69 4.86 5.31 3.49
C SER A 69 4.07 4.40 2.54
N VAL A 70 3.11 4.94 1.81
CA VAL A 70 2.39 4.21 0.75
C VAL A 70 3.36 3.72 -0.33
N THR A 71 4.33 4.56 -0.72
CA THR A 71 5.37 4.17 -1.68
C THR A 71 6.27 3.08 -1.11
N ALA A 72 6.65 3.19 0.16
CA ALA A 72 7.46 2.21 0.89
C ALA A 72 6.76 0.84 0.99
N LEU A 73 5.44 0.80 1.23
CA LEU A 73 4.64 -0.45 1.19
C LEU A 73 4.75 -1.13 -0.18
N GLY A 74 4.68 -0.38 -1.27
CA GLY A 74 4.84 -0.93 -2.61
C GLY A 74 6.24 -1.49 -2.90
N ILE A 75 7.29 -0.88 -2.34
CA ILE A 75 8.66 -1.38 -2.46
C ILE A 75 8.83 -2.65 -1.62
N LEU A 76 8.33 -2.65 -0.38
CA LEU A 76 8.39 -3.78 0.54
C LEU A 76 7.68 -5.01 -0.05
N ALA A 77 6.48 -4.84 -0.62
CA ALA A 77 5.71 -5.89 -1.27
C ALA A 77 6.47 -6.57 -2.43
N ARG A 78 7.22 -5.78 -3.21
CA ARG A 78 8.02 -6.31 -4.32
C ARG A 78 9.33 -6.96 -3.88
N ARG A 79 9.88 -6.52 -2.76
CA ARG A 79 11.13 -7.05 -2.20
C ARG A 79 10.91 -8.36 -1.47
N HIS A 80 9.81 -8.47 -0.74
CA HIS A 80 9.47 -9.61 0.10
C HIS A 80 8.09 -10.14 -0.31
N GLY A 81 8.08 -11.15 -1.19
CA GLY A 81 6.85 -11.72 -1.75
C GLY A 81 5.88 -12.25 -0.69
N GLU A 82 6.41 -12.74 0.43
CA GLU A 82 5.63 -13.26 1.56
C GLU A 82 4.74 -12.23 2.24
N VAL A 83 5.09 -10.94 2.18
CA VAL A 83 4.27 -9.85 2.75
C VAL A 83 3.49 -9.07 1.69
N SER A 84 3.55 -9.50 0.43
CA SER A 84 2.88 -8.80 -0.67
C SER A 84 1.37 -8.71 -0.46
N GLU A 85 0.72 -9.80 -0.02
CA GLU A 85 -0.72 -9.81 0.26
C GLU A 85 -1.08 -8.88 1.45
N LEU A 86 -0.25 -8.87 2.51
CA LEU A 86 -0.44 -7.95 3.64
C LEU A 86 -0.34 -6.48 3.19
N CYS A 87 0.68 -6.14 2.40
CA CYS A 87 0.84 -4.79 1.87
C CYS A 87 -0.34 -4.37 0.98
N LEU A 88 -0.82 -5.28 0.11
CA LEU A 88 -2.01 -5.04 -0.71
C LEU A 88 -3.25 -4.83 0.14
N GLN A 89 -3.43 -5.62 1.20
CA GLN A 89 -4.55 -5.47 2.13
C GLN A 89 -4.53 -4.08 2.79
N LEU A 90 -3.38 -3.66 3.33
CA LEU A 90 -3.21 -2.35 3.95
C LEU A 90 -3.50 -1.21 2.96
N LEU A 91 -3.04 -1.32 1.72
CA LEU A 91 -3.31 -0.32 0.68
C LEU A 91 -4.79 -0.27 0.28
N MET A 92 -5.47 -1.42 0.23
CA MET A 92 -6.90 -1.49 -0.06
C MET A 92 -7.74 -0.93 1.08
N ASP A 93 -7.38 -1.20 2.33
CA ASP A 93 -8.06 -0.66 3.51
C ASP A 93 -7.91 0.86 3.57
N LEU A 94 -6.70 1.37 3.34
CA LEU A 94 -6.43 2.79 3.21
C LEU A 94 -7.30 3.44 2.13
N ALA A 95 -7.45 2.81 0.96
CA ALA A 95 -8.24 3.34 -0.14
C ALA A 95 -9.74 3.42 0.16
N GLN A 96 -10.25 2.71 1.18
CA GLN A 96 -11.65 2.75 1.59
C GLN A 96 -11.95 3.89 2.58
N GLU A 97 -10.96 4.42 3.23
CA GLU A 97 -11.16 5.44 4.25
C GLU A 97 -11.63 6.77 3.65
N ALA A 98 -12.79 7.25 4.09
CA ALA A 98 -13.37 8.49 3.57
C ALA A 98 -12.51 9.74 3.86
N ALA A 99 -11.77 9.71 4.97
CA ALA A 99 -10.95 10.84 5.44
C ALA A 99 -9.58 10.95 4.77
N ILE A 100 -9.17 9.96 3.96
CA ILE A 100 -7.84 9.97 3.32
C ILE A 100 -7.74 11.09 2.29
N PRO A 101 -6.65 11.89 2.31
CA PRO A 101 -6.37 12.90 1.31
C PRO A 101 -6.31 12.32 -0.11
N THR A 102 -6.87 13.03 -1.09
CA THR A 102 -6.93 12.58 -2.50
C THR A 102 -5.56 12.20 -3.06
N LEU A 103 -4.49 12.91 -2.69
CA LEU A 103 -3.13 12.61 -3.13
C LEU A 103 -2.65 11.25 -2.62
N VAL A 104 -2.94 10.92 -1.36
CA VAL A 104 -2.56 9.65 -0.74
C VAL A 104 -3.36 8.50 -1.38
N LEU A 105 -4.67 8.71 -1.58
CA LEU A 105 -5.51 7.76 -2.30
C LEU A 105 -5.00 7.50 -3.72
N SER A 106 -4.68 8.55 -4.46
CA SER A 106 -4.14 8.43 -5.82
C SER A 106 -2.85 7.62 -5.84
N ARG A 107 -1.96 7.89 -4.89
CA ARG A 107 -0.72 7.12 -4.74
C ARG A 107 -0.98 5.65 -4.41
N ALA A 108 -1.90 5.36 -3.50
CA ALA A 108 -2.27 3.98 -3.15
C ALA A 108 -2.79 3.21 -4.38
N ILE A 109 -3.70 3.81 -5.16
CA ILE A 109 -4.22 3.21 -6.40
C ILE A 109 -3.10 2.94 -7.41
N GLN A 110 -2.16 3.87 -7.58
CA GLN A 110 -1.01 3.69 -8.48
C GLN A 110 -0.11 2.53 -8.04
N ILE A 111 0.13 2.39 -6.73
CA ILE A 111 0.92 1.28 -6.18
C ILE A 111 0.19 -0.05 -6.34
N ILE A 112 -1.11 -0.11 -6.04
CA ILE A 112 -1.93 -1.32 -6.27
C ILE A 112 -1.84 -1.73 -7.75
N LYS A 113 -2.02 -0.79 -8.69
CA LYS A 113 -1.84 -1.05 -10.13
C LYS A 113 -0.46 -1.61 -10.47
N ALA A 114 0.60 -1.04 -9.87
CA ALA A 114 1.97 -1.49 -10.11
C ALA A 114 2.21 -2.91 -9.59
N LEU A 115 1.61 -3.29 -8.45
CA LEU A 115 1.67 -4.64 -7.89
C LEU A 115 0.87 -5.64 -8.73
N VAL A 116 -0.33 -5.25 -9.17
CA VAL A 116 -1.16 -6.06 -10.07
C VAL A 116 -0.42 -6.42 -11.36
N ARG A 117 0.33 -5.49 -11.94
CA ARG A 117 1.08 -5.72 -13.18
C ARG A 117 2.20 -6.75 -13.07
N VAL A 118 2.75 -6.98 -11.89
CA VAL A 118 3.83 -7.96 -11.66
C VAL A 118 3.30 -9.27 -11.07
N SER A 119 2.01 -9.34 -10.74
CA SER A 119 1.34 -10.54 -10.25
C SER A 119 0.99 -11.50 -11.40
N SER A 120 0.78 -12.78 -11.08
CA SER A 120 0.23 -13.73 -12.06
C SER A 120 -1.19 -13.31 -12.50
N PRO A 121 -1.63 -13.65 -13.71
CA PRO A 121 -2.94 -13.21 -14.23
C PRO A 121 -4.12 -13.58 -13.31
N SER A 122 -4.12 -14.77 -12.72
CA SER A 122 -5.16 -15.23 -11.78
C SER A 122 -5.17 -14.42 -10.48
N MET A 123 -3.99 -14.18 -9.92
CA MET A 123 -3.83 -13.31 -8.74
C MET A 123 -4.26 -11.89 -9.05
N ALA A 124 -3.82 -11.35 -10.18
CA ALA A 124 -4.17 -10.00 -10.63
C ALA A 124 -5.69 -9.83 -10.75
N ALA A 125 -6.40 -10.76 -11.38
CA ALA A 125 -7.86 -10.74 -11.49
C ALA A 125 -8.54 -10.77 -10.11
N THR A 126 -8.03 -11.58 -9.18
CA THR A 126 -8.54 -11.65 -7.80
C THR A 126 -8.34 -10.32 -7.06
N ILE A 127 -7.13 -9.74 -7.15
CA ILE A 127 -6.80 -8.45 -6.52
C ILE A 127 -7.69 -7.34 -7.08
N VAL A 128 -7.81 -7.24 -8.40
CA VAL A 128 -8.63 -6.21 -9.07
C VAL A 128 -10.09 -6.35 -8.67
N THR A 129 -10.64 -7.57 -8.65
CA THR A 129 -12.02 -7.79 -8.20
C THR A 129 -12.23 -7.37 -6.75
N ARG A 130 -11.36 -7.81 -5.84
CA ARG A 130 -11.44 -7.42 -4.41
C ARG A 130 -11.35 -5.91 -4.24
N PHE A 131 -10.43 -5.27 -4.95
CA PHE A 131 -10.24 -3.82 -4.90
C PHE A 131 -11.46 -3.08 -5.43
N CYS A 132 -11.99 -3.46 -6.60
CA CYS A 132 -13.16 -2.80 -7.18
C CYS A 132 -14.42 -3.01 -6.35
N LEU A 133 -14.64 -4.21 -5.82
CA LEU A 133 -15.74 -4.47 -4.89
C LEU A 133 -15.65 -3.58 -3.65
N ARG A 134 -14.47 -3.39 -3.11
CA ARG A 134 -14.25 -2.53 -1.93
C ARG A 134 -14.40 -1.05 -2.26
N LEU A 135 -14.00 -0.62 -3.45
CA LEU A 135 -14.03 0.79 -3.85
C LEU A 135 -15.44 1.26 -4.26
N PHE A 136 -16.22 0.38 -4.92
CA PHE A 136 -17.49 0.75 -5.54
C PHE A 136 -18.72 0.13 -4.87
N VAL A 137 -18.58 -0.98 -4.15
CA VAL A 137 -19.71 -1.57 -3.42
C VAL A 137 -19.78 -0.94 -2.04
N PRO A 138 -20.89 -0.24 -1.72
CA PRO A 138 -21.04 0.36 -0.41
C PRO A 138 -21.06 -0.70 0.69
N LEU A 139 -20.53 -0.36 1.86
CA LEU A 139 -20.61 -1.16 3.09
C LEU A 139 -22.05 -1.31 3.64
N ALA A 140 -23.03 -1.46 2.73
CA ALA A 140 -24.46 -1.57 3.05
C ALA A 140 -24.84 -2.84 3.87
N ARG A 141 -23.88 -3.68 4.25
CA ARG A 141 -24.15 -4.95 4.96
C ARG A 141 -23.83 -4.96 6.45
N ARG A 142 -23.51 -3.83 7.06
CA ARG A 142 -23.36 -3.76 8.54
C ARG A 142 -24.42 -2.87 9.18
N GLY A 143 -25.72 -3.22 9.03
CA GLY A 143 -26.81 -2.89 9.97
C GLY A 143 -26.87 -1.47 10.56
N ARG A 144 -26.38 -0.44 9.89
CA ARG A 144 -26.49 0.95 10.32
C ARG A 144 -27.01 1.81 9.18
N SER A 145 -28.15 2.42 9.46
CA SER A 145 -28.77 3.62 8.85
C SER A 145 -28.66 3.83 7.33
N LEU A 146 -29.82 4.13 6.74
CA LEU A 146 -30.09 4.47 5.35
C LEU A 146 -29.40 5.74 4.82
N ASP A 147 -28.23 6.09 5.27
CA ASP A 147 -27.43 7.08 4.58
C ASP A 147 -26.90 6.47 3.29
N ALA A 148 -27.23 7.13 2.18
CA ALA A 148 -26.88 6.68 0.84
C ALA A 148 -25.43 6.16 0.76
N PRO A 149 -25.19 5.06 0.04
CA PRO A 149 -23.86 4.51 -0.11
C PRO A 149 -22.93 5.59 -0.65
N LYS A 150 -21.97 6.02 0.17
CA LYS A 150 -20.92 6.94 -0.28
C LYS A 150 -19.99 6.18 -1.21
N ILE A 151 -20.41 6.00 -2.46
CA ILE A 151 -19.51 5.60 -3.54
C ILE A 151 -18.40 6.63 -3.57
N ARG A 152 -17.17 6.19 -3.36
CA ARG A 152 -16.05 7.10 -3.40
C ARG A 152 -15.85 7.62 -4.81
N ILE A 153 -16.17 8.88 -5.04
CA ILE A 153 -15.96 9.54 -6.32
C ILE A 153 -14.46 9.80 -6.45
N LEU A 154 -13.81 9.12 -7.38
CA LEU A 154 -12.44 9.38 -7.75
C LEU A 154 -12.38 10.67 -8.56
N THR A 155 -12.02 11.77 -7.93
CA THR A 155 -11.91 13.09 -8.59
C THR A 155 -10.64 13.21 -9.42
N ASP A 156 -9.56 12.54 -9.00
CA ASP A 156 -8.27 12.57 -9.69
C ASP A 156 -8.30 11.75 -10.99
N PRO A 157 -7.98 12.37 -12.16
CA PRO A 157 -7.99 11.71 -13.46
C PRO A 157 -7.02 10.51 -13.55
N ALA A 158 -5.84 10.59 -12.91
CA ALA A 158 -4.83 9.53 -12.94
C ALA A 158 -5.32 8.28 -12.16
N SER A 159 -6.03 8.49 -11.06
CA SER A 159 -6.67 7.42 -10.30
C SER A 159 -7.76 6.74 -11.12
N ARG A 160 -8.63 7.53 -11.78
CA ARG A 160 -9.68 7.00 -12.67
C ARG A 160 -9.10 6.16 -13.80
N ALA A 161 -8.10 6.71 -14.49
CA ALA A 161 -7.41 6.00 -15.57
C ALA A 161 -6.76 4.69 -15.08
N SER A 162 -6.19 4.68 -13.89
CA SER A 162 -5.58 3.50 -13.31
C SER A 162 -6.60 2.42 -12.99
N VAL A 163 -7.75 2.77 -12.43
CA VAL A 163 -8.84 1.83 -12.14
C VAL A 163 -9.46 1.30 -13.41
N LEU A 164 -9.75 2.16 -14.40
CA LEU A 164 -10.29 1.75 -15.69
C LEU A 164 -9.34 0.80 -16.43
N TRP A 165 -8.04 1.09 -16.38
CA TRP A 165 -7.04 0.20 -16.96
C TRP A 165 -7.05 -1.19 -16.28
N MET A 166 -7.08 -1.25 -14.94
CA MET A 166 -7.14 -2.52 -14.21
C MET A 166 -8.42 -3.29 -14.57
N LEU A 167 -9.56 -2.62 -14.63
CA LEU A 167 -10.82 -3.25 -15.02
C LEU A 167 -10.76 -3.79 -16.45
N GLY A 168 -10.32 -2.99 -17.42
CA GLY A 168 -10.24 -3.42 -18.82
C GLY A 168 -9.28 -4.59 -19.03
N GLN A 169 -8.16 -4.60 -18.29
CA GLN A 169 -7.14 -5.65 -18.45
C GLN A 169 -7.53 -7.00 -17.82
N TYR A 170 -8.32 -6.99 -16.74
CA TYR A 170 -8.55 -8.19 -15.93
C TYR A 170 -10.03 -8.59 -15.79
N ALA A 171 -10.99 -7.79 -16.27
CA ALA A 171 -12.40 -8.11 -16.19
C ALA A 171 -12.78 -9.37 -17.02
N GLU A 172 -12.12 -9.55 -18.16
CA GLU A 172 -12.38 -10.68 -19.07
C GLU A 172 -11.90 -12.04 -18.51
N LEU A 173 -10.88 -12.04 -17.63
CA LEU A 173 -10.34 -13.29 -17.08
C LEU A 173 -11.32 -14.04 -16.16
N LYS A 174 -12.40 -13.40 -15.70
CA LYS A 174 -13.45 -14.05 -14.92
C LYS A 174 -14.56 -14.70 -15.78
N VAL A 175 -14.70 -14.30 -17.04
CA VAL A 175 -15.75 -14.79 -17.91
C VAL A 175 -15.38 -16.15 -18.54
N THR A 176 -14.09 -16.45 -18.62
CA THR A 176 -13.56 -17.69 -19.24
C THR A 176 -13.26 -18.81 -18.24
N GLY A 177 -13.60 -18.65 -16.98
CA GLY A 177 -13.34 -19.61 -15.89
C GLY A 177 -14.61 -20.29 -15.35
N THR A 178 -15.49 -20.76 -16.28
CA THR A 178 -16.59 -21.70 -15.99
C THR A 178 -16.25 -23.06 -16.54
#